data_115b93abad808eb70b020d24d1fc177a
#
_entry.id   115b93abad808eb70b020d24d1fc177a
#
_cell.length_a   1.000
_cell.length_b   1.000
_cell.length_c   1.000
_cell.angle_alpha   90.00
_cell.angle_beta   90.00
_cell.angle_gamma   90.00
#
_symmetry.space_group_name_H-M   'P 1'
#
loop_
_entity.id
_entity.type
_entity.pdbx_description
1 polymer ?
#
loop_
_entity_poly.entity_id
_entity_poly.type
_entity_poly.pdbx_seq_one_letter_code
_entity_poly.pdbx_strand_id
1 'polypeptide(L)'
;MSSTPEPRETTAAPDPVGSAQQAFAAAGTLAELAEQRQAHLGDRSPVLLSRRALGQLPGSERAARGKQINAELQAITAAHDARLAVLTEERDTAVLAAERVDVTLPGDRRAAGARHPVSLIMQQTVDTFLAMGWDVAEGPELEAEYFNFDALNFLPDHPARALQDTFSIAAPDGGTDSGLVLRTHTSPVQARTMLHREPPIYVVCPGRTYRTDELDATHTPVFHQVEGLAIDRHLTMAHLKGTLDHYARAMFGPESRTRLRPHFFPFTEPSAELDVWFPQKKGGAGWVEWGGCGMVDPAVLVNCGIDPAEFTGFAFGMGIERTLQFRNGIPDMRDMIEGDVRFSAPFPTEV
;
A
#
# COMPACT_ATOMS: atom_id res chain seq x y z
N MET A 1 -54.47 -20.86 55.16
CA MET A 1 -54.30 -20.87 53.73
C MET A 1 -52.78 -20.89 53.47
N SER A 2 -52.32 -22.08 53.13
CA SER A 2 -50.91 -22.40 52.93
C SER A 2 -50.60 -22.20 51.45
N SER A 3 -49.70 -21.20 51.17
CA SER A 3 -49.17 -21.01 49.85
C SER A 3 -47.86 -21.77 49.69
N THR A 4 -47.92 -22.80 48.88
CA THR A 4 -46.77 -23.58 48.43
C THR A 4 -45.92 -22.73 47.47
N PRO A 5 -44.60 -22.65 47.60
CA PRO A 5 -43.76 -21.96 46.62
C PRO A 5 -43.59 -22.84 45.38
N GLU A 6 -43.77 -22.23 44.17
CA GLU A 6 -43.45 -22.82 42.89
C GLU A 6 -41.95 -23.14 42.77
N PRO A 7 -41.58 -24.24 42.09
CA PRO A 7 -40.20 -24.60 41.86
C PRO A 7 -39.57 -23.59 40.86
N ARG A 8 -38.43 -22.97 41.24
CA ARG A 8 -37.58 -22.21 40.36
C ARG A 8 -37.08 -23.10 39.23
N GLU A 9 -37.41 -22.77 38.00
CA GLU A 9 -36.77 -23.34 36.81
C GLU A 9 -35.24 -23.15 36.91
N THR A 10 -34.54 -24.25 37.03
CA THR A 10 -33.10 -24.31 36.89
C THR A 10 -32.79 -24.11 35.41
N THR A 11 -32.44 -22.91 35.03
CA THR A 11 -31.84 -22.63 33.72
C THR A 11 -30.56 -23.47 33.61
N ALA A 12 -30.62 -24.49 32.74
CA ALA A 12 -29.45 -25.29 32.41
C ALA A 12 -28.29 -24.38 31.98
N ALA A 13 -27.09 -24.65 32.51
CA ALA A 13 -25.89 -23.91 32.08
C ALA A 13 -25.76 -23.99 30.56
N PRO A 14 -25.45 -22.89 29.89
CA PRO A 14 -25.36 -22.88 28.42
C PRO A 14 -24.33 -23.92 27.96
N ASP A 15 -24.75 -24.82 27.07
CA ASP A 15 -23.88 -25.78 26.42
C ASP A 15 -23.02 -25.07 25.36
N PRO A 16 -21.74 -24.77 25.65
CA PRO A 16 -20.89 -24.04 24.73
C PRO A 16 -20.55 -24.81 23.45
N VAL A 17 -20.57 -26.13 23.51
CA VAL A 17 -20.28 -27.02 22.38
C VAL A 17 -21.47 -27.07 21.44
N GLY A 18 -22.67 -27.35 21.96
CA GLY A 18 -23.89 -27.38 21.14
C GLY A 18 -24.20 -26.05 20.50
N SER A 19 -24.03 -24.93 21.24
CA SER A 19 -24.20 -23.60 20.70
C SER A 19 -23.21 -23.30 19.54
N ALA A 20 -21.94 -23.63 19.69
CA ALA A 20 -20.93 -23.44 18.65
C ALA A 20 -21.18 -24.30 17.41
N GLN A 21 -21.52 -25.60 17.63
CA GLN A 21 -21.85 -26.53 16.55
C GLN A 21 -23.04 -26.03 15.72
N GLN A 22 -24.09 -25.54 16.38
CA GLN A 22 -25.27 -24.99 15.72
C GLN A 22 -24.93 -23.73 14.94
N ALA A 23 -24.14 -22.83 15.53
CA ALA A 23 -23.72 -21.58 14.88
C ALA A 23 -22.85 -21.83 13.63
N PHE A 24 -21.87 -22.74 13.72
CA PHE A 24 -21.06 -23.14 12.59
C PHE A 24 -21.85 -23.84 11.49
N ALA A 25 -22.76 -24.74 11.86
CA ALA A 25 -23.62 -25.41 10.89
C ALA A 25 -24.55 -24.44 10.14
N ALA A 26 -25.00 -23.36 10.80
CA ALA A 26 -25.87 -22.34 10.22
C ALA A 26 -25.10 -21.34 9.29
N ALA A 27 -23.79 -21.22 9.44
CA ALA A 27 -23.00 -20.34 8.59
C ALA A 27 -23.05 -20.80 7.12
N GLY A 28 -23.56 -19.98 6.24
CA GLY A 28 -23.70 -20.23 4.80
C GLY A 28 -22.51 -19.77 3.96
N THR A 29 -21.62 -18.96 4.55
CA THR A 29 -20.45 -18.39 3.87
C THR A 29 -19.19 -18.46 4.74
N LEU A 30 -18.02 -18.41 4.10
CA LEU A 30 -16.73 -18.35 4.82
C LEU A 30 -16.63 -17.10 5.72
N ALA A 31 -17.26 -15.99 5.33
CA ALA A 31 -17.29 -14.76 6.12
C ALA A 31 -18.13 -14.94 7.39
N GLU A 32 -19.33 -15.49 7.27
CA GLU A 32 -20.18 -15.81 8.42
C GLU A 32 -19.50 -16.82 9.36
N LEU A 33 -18.84 -17.85 8.80
CA LEU A 33 -18.08 -18.80 9.62
C LEU A 33 -16.94 -18.12 10.39
N ALA A 34 -16.26 -17.15 9.79
CA ALA A 34 -15.20 -16.38 10.45
C ALA A 34 -15.75 -15.54 11.62
N GLU A 35 -16.93 -14.94 11.46
CA GLU A 35 -17.61 -14.21 12.54
C GLU A 35 -17.98 -15.16 13.69
N GLN A 36 -18.58 -16.31 13.36
CA GLN A 36 -18.94 -17.32 14.37
C GLN A 36 -17.70 -17.89 15.06
N ARG A 37 -16.60 -18.08 14.34
CA ARG A 37 -15.32 -18.46 14.92
C ARG A 37 -14.85 -17.47 15.98
N GLN A 38 -14.96 -16.16 15.69
CA GLN A 38 -14.59 -15.12 16.65
C GLN A 38 -15.46 -15.18 17.92
N ALA A 39 -16.76 -15.47 17.78
CA ALA A 39 -17.69 -15.58 18.90
C ALA A 39 -17.40 -16.81 19.79
N HIS A 40 -17.08 -17.97 19.19
CA HIS A 40 -16.98 -19.24 19.90
C HIS A 40 -15.55 -19.72 20.22
N LEU A 41 -14.54 -19.24 19.46
CA LEU A 41 -13.11 -19.57 19.64
C LEU A 41 -12.22 -18.32 19.85
N GLY A 42 -12.78 -17.12 19.75
CA GLY A 42 -12.05 -15.87 20.01
C GLY A 42 -11.78 -15.64 21.51
N ASP A 43 -10.93 -14.71 21.84
CA ASP A 43 -10.44 -14.40 23.19
C ASP A 43 -11.54 -14.16 24.24
N ARG A 44 -12.72 -13.73 23.81
CA ARG A 44 -13.89 -13.47 24.67
C ARG A 44 -14.94 -14.60 24.63
N SER A 45 -14.62 -15.72 23.99
CA SER A 45 -15.53 -16.85 23.91
C SER A 45 -15.76 -17.49 25.29
N PRO A 46 -16.96 -18.05 25.54
CA PRO A 46 -17.30 -18.65 26.83
C PRO A 46 -16.32 -19.74 27.27
N VAL A 47 -15.81 -20.54 26.33
CA VAL A 47 -14.88 -21.64 26.61
C VAL A 47 -13.50 -21.10 27.02
N LEU A 48 -12.99 -20.03 26.38
CA LEU A 48 -11.72 -19.41 26.76
C LEU A 48 -11.83 -18.58 28.06
N LEU A 49 -12.97 -17.96 28.31
CA LEU A 49 -13.26 -17.35 29.60
C LEU A 49 -13.27 -18.37 30.72
N SER A 50 -13.92 -19.52 30.50
CA SER A 50 -13.90 -20.65 31.45
C SER A 50 -12.49 -21.17 31.72
N ARG A 51 -11.64 -21.21 30.67
CA ARG A 51 -10.22 -21.60 30.79
C ARG A 51 -9.44 -20.63 31.65
N ARG A 52 -9.66 -19.33 31.48
CA ARG A 52 -9.01 -18.29 32.32
C ARG A 52 -9.44 -18.36 33.76
N ALA A 53 -10.69 -18.74 34.03
CA ALA A 53 -11.24 -18.91 35.39
C ALA A 53 -10.68 -20.14 36.12
N LEU A 54 -10.02 -21.08 35.43
CA LEU A 54 -9.44 -22.29 36.08
C LEU A 54 -8.47 -21.96 37.23
N GLY A 55 -7.77 -20.81 37.15
CA GLY A 55 -6.86 -20.37 38.19
C GLY A 55 -7.52 -20.10 39.55
N GLN A 56 -8.82 -19.84 39.54
CA GLN A 56 -9.61 -19.51 40.75
C GLN A 56 -10.23 -20.74 41.42
N LEU A 57 -10.14 -21.91 40.78
CA LEU A 57 -10.73 -23.15 41.33
C LEU A 57 -9.79 -23.85 42.34
N PRO A 58 -10.36 -24.58 43.32
CA PRO A 58 -9.59 -25.44 44.22
C PRO A 58 -8.78 -26.48 43.44
N GLY A 59 -7.59 -26.84 43.95
CA GLY A 59 -6.67 -27.75 43.26
C GLY A 59 -7.28 -29.12 42.91
N SER A 60 -8.17 -29.62 43.71
CA SER A 60 -8.88 -30.89 43.49
C SER A 60 -9.82 -30.88 42.27
N GLU A 61 -10.39 -29.75 41.95
CA GLU A 61 -11.36 -29.61 40.84
C GLU A 61 -10.72 -29.10 39.54
N ARG A 62 -9.57 -28.44 39.64
CA ARG A 62 -8.89 -27.79 38.52
C ARG A 62 -8.52 -28.79 37.42
N ALA A 63 -8.00 -29.96 37.77
CA ALA A 63 -7.57 -30.96 36.80
C ALA A 63 -8.74 -31.55 36.00
N ALA A 64 -9.85 -31.87 36.67
CA ALA A 64 -11.06 -32.42 36.05
C ALA A 64 -11.70 -31.38 35.12
N ARG A 65 -11.87 -30.12 35.59
CA ARG A 65 -12.44 -29.03 34.80
C ARG A 65 -11.54 -28.62 33.63
N GLY A 66 -10.22 -28.63 33.81
CA GLY A 66 -9.25 -28.40 32.74
C GLY A 66 -9.33 -29.43 31.61
N LYS A 67 -9.48 -30.72 31.97
CA LYS A 67 -9.69 -31.79 30.99
C LYS A 67 -11.00 -31.61 30.22
N GLN A 68 -12.08 -31.22 30.91
CA GLN A 68 -13.38 -30.97 30.31
C GLN A 68 -13.30 -29.79 29.32
N ILE A 69 -12.72 -28.66 29.72
CA ILE A 69 -12.57 -27.46 28.85
C ILE A 69 -11.71 -27.78 27.62
N ASN A 70 -10.67 -28.58 27.74
CA ASN A 70 -9.87 -29.01 26.60
C ASN A 70 -10.69 -29.87 25.63
N ALA A 71 -11.55 -30.80 26.15
CA ALA A 71 -12.44 -31.57 25.32
C ALA A 71 -13.49 -30.68 24.61
N GLU A 72 -14.07 -29.72 25.32
CA GLU A 72 -14.99 -28.72 24.75
C GLU A 72 -14.31 -27.94 23.62
N LEU A 73 -13.08 -27.42 23.84
CA LEU A 73 -12.29 -26.72 22.84
C LEU A 73 -11.99 -27.56 21.59
N GLN A 74 -11.60 -28.82 21.79
CA GLN A 74 -11.35 -29.74 20.70
C GLN A 74 -12.62 -30.00 19.88
N ALA A 75 -13.78 -30.21 20.56
CA ALA A 75 -15.06 -30.42 19.88
C ALA A 75 -15.51 -29.21 19.08
N ILE A 76 -15.34 -27.99 19.64
CA ILE A 76 -15.69 -26.74 18.96
C ILE A 76 -14.76 -26.51 17.76
N THR A 77 -13.45 -26.74 17.92
CA THR A 77 -12.47 -26.60 16.84
C THR A 77 -12.75 -27.58 15.71
N ALA A 78 -13.01 -28.85 16.05
CA ALA A 78 -13.35 -29.89 15.07
C ALA A 78 -14.61 -29.52 14.27
N ALA A 79 -15.65 -29.00 14.95
CA ALA A 79 -16.87 -28.56 14.27
C ALA A 79 -16.63 -27.37 13.32
N HIS A 80 -15.83 -26.40 13.74
CA HIS A 80 -15.41 -25.28 12.86
C HIS A 80 -14.68 -25.80 11.65
N ASP A 81 -13.66 -26.64 11.82
CA ASP A 81 -12.80 -27.11 10.75
C ASP A 81 -13.57 -28.01 9.76
N ALA A 82 -14.50 -28.80 10.24
CA ALA A 82 -15.39 -29.54 9.38
C ALA A 82 -16.28 -28.64 8.51
N ARG A 83 -16.87 -27.60 9.09
CA ARG A 83 -17.67 -26.62 8.31
C ARG A 83 -16.82 -25.80 7.35
N LEU A 84 -15.60 -25.41 7.78
CA LEU A 84 -14.64 -24.71 6.92
C LEU A 84 -14.29 -25.53 5.68
N ALA A 85 -14.05 -26.83 5.84
CA ALA A 85 -13.75 -27.71 4.73
C ALA A 85 -14.92 -27.76 3.71
N VAL A 86 -16.16 -27.90 4.22
CA VAL A 86 -17.36 -27.93 3.37
C VAL A 86 -17.53 -26.62 2.60
N LEU A 87 -17.49 -25.47 3.28
CA LEU A 87 -17.66 -24.17 2.63
C LEU A 87 -16.53 -23.84 1.66
N THR A 88 -15.32 -24.33 1.94
CA THR A 88 -14.19 -24.17 1.01
C THR A 88 -14.41 -24.98 -0.26
N GLU A 89 -14.84 -26.24 -0.13
CA GLU A 89 -15.15 -27.11 -1.27
C GLU A 89 -16.33 -26.57 -2.11
N GLU A 90 -17.39 -26.08 -1.44
CA GLU A 90 -18.53 -25.45 -2.10
C GLU A 90 -18.09 -24.21 -2.89
N ARG A 91 -17.28 -23.32 -2.28
CA ARG A 91 -16.70 -22.15 -2.95
C ARG A 91 -15.85 -22.55 -4.16
N ASP A 92 -14.93 -23.49 -3.96
CA ASP A 92 -14.00 -23.89 -5.01
C ASP A 92 -14.74 -24.57 -6.16
N THR A 93 -15.75 -25.38 -5.87
CA THR A 93 -16.64 -25.96 -6.88
C THR A 93 -17.41 -24.89 -7.65
N ALA A 94 -17.95 -23.89 -6.95
CA ALA A 94 -18.67 -22.79 -7.57
C ALA A 94 -17.74 -21.94 -8.46
N VAL A 95 -16.52 -21.64 -8.01
CA VAL A 95 -15.49 -20.92 -8.79
C VAL A 95 -15.12 -21.72 -10.02
N LEU A 96 -14.80 -23.02 -9.88
CA LEU A 96 -14.44 -23.87 -11.02
C LEU A 96 -15.59 -24.00 -12.05
N ALA A 97 -16.84 -24.02 -11.58
CA ALA A 97 -18.00 -24.04 -12.48
C ALA A 97 -18.17 -22.69 -13.22
N ALA A 98 -17.98 -21.57 -12.51
CA ALA A 98 -18.10 -20.23 -13.08
C ALA A 98 -16.96 -19.91 -14.07
N GLU A 99 -15.76 -20.38 -13.77
CA GLU A 99 -14.56 -20.17 -14.59
C GLU A 99 -14.36 -21.22 -15.68
N ARG A 100 -15.32 -22.15 -15.81
CA ARG A 100 -15.23 -23.21 -16.82
C ARG A 100 -15.24 -22.60 -18.21
N VAL A 101 -14.18 -22.89 -18.97
CA VAL A 101 -14.04 -22.49 -20.38
C VAL A 101 -14.12 -23.72 -21.29
N ASP A 102 -14.66 -23.53 -22.48
CA ASP A 102 -14.63 -24.56 -23.51
C ASP A 102 -13.26 -24.56 -24.19
N VAL A 103 -12.43 -25.53 -23.82
CA VAL A 103 -11.08 -25.68 -24.36
C VAL A 103 -11.05 -26.21 -25.81
N THR A 104 -12.21 -26.58 -26.37
CA THR A 104 -12.31 -27.01 -27.78
C THR A 104 -12.47 -25.84 -28.74
N LEU A 105 -12.81 -24.67 -28.24
CA LEU A 105 -12.84 -23.44 -29.03
C LEU A 105 -11.43 -23.10 -29.50
N PRO A 106 -11.26 -22.70 -30.78
CA PRO A 106 -9.95 -22.26 -31.25
C PRO A 106 -9.57 -21.00 -30.48
N GLY A 107 -8.49 -21.10 -29.67
CA GLY A 107 -7.91 -19.94 -29.03
C GLY A 107 -7.34 -18.95 -30.03
N ASP A 108 -7.30 -17.68 -29.68
CA ASP A 108 -6.61 -16.67 -30.46
C ASP A 108 -5.15 -17.07 -30.63
N ARG A 109 -4.76 -17.39 -31.87
CA ARG A 109 -3.44 -17.94 -32.20
C ARG A 109 -2.33 -16.88 -32.24
N ARG A 110 -2.68 -15.61 -32.09
CA ARG A 110 -1.72 -14.50 -32.00
C ARG A 110 -2.01 -13.71 -30.76
N ALA A 111 -1.22 -13.95 -29.71
CA ALA A 111 -1.12 -13.00 -28.64
C ALA A 111 -0.58 -11.68 -29.24
N ALA A 112 -1.41 -10.67 -29.30
CA ALA A 112 -0.92 -9.31 -29.52
C ALA A 112 0.06 -9.01 -28.38
N GLY A 113 1.25 -8.50 -28.70
CA GLY A 113 2.17 -8.05 -27.66
C GLY A 113 1.46 -6.98 -26.80
N ALA A 114 1.77 -6.94 -25.51
CA ALA A 114 1.30 -5.91 -24.61
C ALA A 114 2.49 -5.10 -24.07
N ARG A 115 2.32 -3.78 -23.92
CA ARG A 115 3.28 -2.98 -23.17
C ARG A 115 3.09 -3.28 -21.70
N HIS A 116 4.21 -3.28 -20.95
CA HIS A 116 4.13 -3.47 -19.51
C HIS A 116 3.29 -2.36 -18.86
N PRO A 117 2.33 -2.67 -17.97
CA PRO A 117 1.39 -1.67 -17.43
C PRO A 117 2.07 -0.56 -16.63
N VAL A 118 3.21 -0.81 -15.96
CA VAL A 118 4.04 0.23 -15.34
C VAL A 118 4.51 1.25 -16.38
N SER A 119 4.96 0.80 -17.55
CA SER A 119 5.37 1.69 -18.64
C SER A 119 4.20 2.48 -19.22
N LEU A 120 3.00 1.89 -19.26
CA LEU A 120 1.79 2.61 -19.71
C LEU A 120 1.41 3.73 -18.74
N ILE A 121 1.38 3.46 -17.43
CA ILE A 121 1.09 4.48 -16.41
C ILE A 121 2.16 5.59 -16.42
N MET A 122 3.43 5.23 -16.57
CA MET A 122 4.51 6.20 -16.67
C MET A 122 4.33 7.10 -17.90
N GLN A 123 4.03 6.51 -19.06
CA GLN A 123 3.78 7.27 -20.28
C GLN A 123 2.57 8.20 -20.11
N GLN A 124 1.46 7.71 -19.59
CA GLN A 124 0.26 8.52 -19.37
C GLN A 124 0.53 9.68 -18.39
N THR A 125 1.34 9.45 -17.37
CA THR A 125 1.79 10.50 -16.46
C THR A 125 2.56 11.58 -17.20
N VAL A 126 3.57 11.17 -17.97
CA VAL A 126 4.39 12.10 -18.79
C VAL A 126 3.53 12.89 -19.76
N ASP A 127 2.63 12.22 -20.49
CA ASP A 127 1.74 12.85 -21.47
C ASP A 127 0.80 13.87 -20.81
N THR A 128 0.33 13.58 -19.59
CA THR A 128 -0.49 14.52 -18.82
C THR A 128 0.26 15.82 -18.53
N PHE A 129 1.52 15.74 -18.10
CA PHE A 129 2.33 16.92 -17.81
C PHE A 129 2.82 17.64 -19.06
N LEU A 130 3.17 16.91 -20.13
CA LEU A 130 3.47 17.51 -21.42
C LEU A 130 2.29 18.33 -21.96
N ALA A 131 1.06 17.83 -21.80
CA ALA A 131 -0.16 18.56 -22.18
C ALA A 131 -0.40 19.82 -21.34
N MET A 132 0.18 19.90 -20.14
CA MET A 132 0.19 21.10 -19.30
C MET A 132 1.34 22.07 -19.64
N GLY A 133 2.19 21.74 -20.60
CA GLY A 133 3.35 22.55 -21.00
C GLY A 133 4.61 22.33 -20.15
N TRP A 134 4.68 21.21 -19.44
CA TRP A 134 5.87 20.82 -18.68
C TRP A 134 6.85 20.06 -19.58
N ASP A 135 8.14 20.14 -19.27
CA ASP A 135 9.19 19.36 -19.90
C ASP A 135 9.41 18.03 -19.16
N VAL A 136 10.06 17.07 -19.84
CA VAL A 136 10.57 15.86 -19.23
C VAL A 136 12.06 16.00 -18.99
N ALA A 137 12.51 15.71 -17.78
CA ALA A 137 13.92 15.67 -17.42
C ALA A 137 14.32 14.28 -16.95
N GLU A 138 15.47 13.80 -17.42
CA GLU A 138 16.05 12.53 -17.05
C GLU A 138 17.42 12.72 -16.40
N GLY A 139 17.85 11.73 -15.62
CA GLY A 139 19.14 11.74 -14.96
C GLY A 139 19.65 10.35 -14.62
N PRO A 140 20.89 10.23 -14.14
CA PRO A 140 21.51 8.95 -13.84
C PRO A 140 20.81 8.22 -12.67
N GLU A 141 20.80 6.90 -12.73
CA GLU A 141 20.35 6.03 -11.62
C GLU A 141 21.43 5.86 -10.55
N LEU A 142 22.70 5.81 -10.98
CA LEU A 142 23.86 5.90 -10.09
C LEU A 142 24.19 7.37 -9.87
N GLU A 143 24.06 7.83 -8.63
CA GLU A 143 24.10 9.26 -8.32
C GLU A 143 25.13 9.57 -7.24
N ALA A 144 25.67 10.78 -7.25
CA ALA A 144 26.47 11.27 -6.14
C ALA A 144 25.57 11.58 -4.95
N GLU A 145 26.04 11.25 -3.73
CA GLU A 145 25.31 11.53 -2.48
C GLU A 145 24.88 12.98 -2.36
N TYR A 146 25.71 13.91 -2.88
CA TYR A 146 25.38 15.32 -2.91
C TYR A 146 24.01 15.60 -3.53
N PHE A 147 23.72 15.02 -4.71
CA PHE A 147 22.44 15.24 -5.39
C PHE A 147 21.29 14.48 -4.74
N ASN A 148 21.59 13.30 -4.14
CA ASN A 148 20.56 12.49 -3.51
C ASN A 148 20.15 13.03 -2.13
N PHE A 149 21.04 13.79 -1.47
CA PHE A 149 20.85 14.25 -0.10
C PHE A 149 21.19 15.73 0.13
N ASP A 150 22.44 16.15 -0.04
CA ASP A 150 22.91 17.48 0.41
C ASP A 150 22.20 18.62 -0.32
N ALA A 151 22.11 18.54 -1.64
CA ALA A 151 21.39 19.54 -2.46
C ALA A 151 19.92 19.67 -2.08
N LEU A 152 19.34 18.59 -1.50
CA LEU A 152 17.95 18.50 -1.10
C LEU A 152 17.72 18.75 0.40
N ASN A 153 18.68 19.40 1.07
CA ASN A 153 18.58 19.82 2.46
C ASN A 153 18.49 18.65 3.48
N PHE A 154 18.96 17.44 3.13
CA PHE A 154 19.12 16.37 4.10
C PHE A 154 20.34 16.60 4.98
N LEU A 155 20.15 16.61 6.28
CA LEU A 155 21.26 16.74 7.23
C LEU A 155 22.15 15.47 7.22
N PRO A 156 23.45 15.61 7.60
CA PRO A 156 24.37 14.47 7.59
C PRO A 156 23.94 13.29 8.43
N ASP A 157 23.20 13.53 9.52
CA ASP A 157 22.69 12.53 10.46
C ASP A 157 21.24 12.09 10.17
N HIS A 158 20.69 12.47 9.03
CA HIS A 158 19.33 12.10 8.67
C HIS A 158 19.19 10.58 8.45
N PRO A 159 18.18 9.91 9.04
CA PRO A 159 18.04 8.44 8.97
C PRO A 159 18.03 7.87 7.54
N ALA A 160 17.44 8.60 6.58
CA ALA A 160 17.39 8.15 5.17
C ALA A 160 18.76 8.00 4.49
N ARG A 161 19.84 8.54 5.09
CA ARG A 161 21.23 8.31 4.64
C ARG A 161 21.82 7.00 5.13
N ALA A 162 21.14 6.30 6.06
CA ALA A 162 21.65 5.05 6.63
C ALA A 162 21.70 3.96 5.56
N LEU A 163 22.71 3.07 5.66
CA LEU A 163 22.89 1.92 4.76
C LEU A 163 21.69 0.96 4.72
N GLN A 164 20.85 0.99 5.76
CA GLN A 164 19.63 0.20 5.83
C GLN A 164 18.50 0.69 4.89
N ASP A 165 18.61 1.93 4.36
CA ASP A 165 17.59 2.51 3.50
C ASP A 165 18.12 2.87 2.10
N THR A 166 19.45 2.86 1.91
CA THR A 166 20.11 3.31 0.67
C THR A 166 21.16 2.29 0.21
N PHE A 167 21.15 1.95 -1.07
CA PHE A 167 22.21 1.18 -1.69
C PHE A 167 23.41 2.06 -2.00
N SER A 168 24.46 1.97 -1.20
CA SER A 168 25.74 2.64 -1.43
C SER A 168 26.67 1.77 -2.28
N ILE A 169 27.51 2.41 -3.07
CA ILE A 169 28.51 1.73 -3.90
C ILE A 169 29.82 1.64 -3.14
N ALA A 170 30.40 0.45 -3.07
CA ALA A 170 31.69 0.24 -2.45
C ALA A 170 32.79 1.02 -3.18
N ALA A 171 33.72 1.61 -2.43
CA ALA A 171 34.88 2.26 -3.00
C ALA A 171 35.83 1.26 -3.67
N PRO A 172 36.61 1.64 -4.71
CA PRO A 172 37.52 0.74 -5.41
C PRO A 172 38.62 0.15 -4.53
N ASP A 173 38.95 0.81 -3.42
CA ASP A 173 39.95 0.35 -2.42
C ASP A 173 39.38 -0.65 -1.39
N GLY A 174 38.11 -1.03 -1.55
CA GLY A 174 37.38 -1.91 -0.63
C GLY A 174 36.74 -1.19 0.55
N GLY A 175 36.76 0.14 0.58
CA GLY A 175 35.98 0.96 1.51
C GLY A 175 34.48 0.88 1.21
N THR A 176 33.67 1.22 2.21
CA THR A 176 32.19 1.19 2.08
C THR A 176 31.60 2.48 1.51
N ASP A 177 32.39 3.54 1.40
CA ASP A 177 31.94 4.87 1.01
C ASP A 177 32.70 5.35 -0.23
N SER A 178 32.03 5.30 -1.38
CA SER A 178 32.51 5.88 -2.63
C SER A 178 31.94 7.28 -2.91
N GLY A 179 31.05 7.79 -2.08
CA GLY A 179 30.24 8.97 -2.32
C GLY A 179 29.18 8.79 -3.44
N LEU A 180 28.92 7.51 -3.83
CA LEU A 180 27.96 7.15 -4.87
C LEU A 180 26.89 6.22 -4.29
N VAL A 181 25.64 6.46 -4.69
CA VAL A 181 24.47 5.70 -4.29
C VAL A 181 23.59 5.34 -5.50
N LEU A 182 22.80 4.31 -5.40
CA LEU A 182 21.63 4.18 -6.26
C LEU A 182 20.57 5.13 -5.73
N ARG A 183 20.06 6.02 -6.60
CA ARG A 183 19.13 7.09 -6.18
C ARG A 183 17.87 6.51 -5.51
N THR A 184 17.51 7.06 -4.36
CA THR A 184 16.35 6.61 -3.56
C THR A 184 15.03 7.28 -4.00
N HIS A 185 15.12 8.29 -4.83
CA HIS A 185 14.03 9.07 -5.43
C HIS A 185 14.53 9.75 -6.70
N THR A 186 13.65 10.36 -7.48
CA THR A 186 14.04 11.06 -8.71
C THR A 186 14.36 12.54 -8.49
N SER A 187 14.34 13.05 -7.25
CA SER A 187 14.68 14.44 -6.89
C SER A 187 16.10 14.88 -7.29
N PRO A 188 17.13 14.01 -7.39
CA PRO A 188 18.42 14.40 -7.96
C PRO A 188 18.30 15.05 -9.33
N VAL A 189 17.35 14.60 -10.16
CA VAL A 189 17.09 15.18 -11.48
C VAL A 189 16.56 16.61 -11.36
N GLN A 190 15.72 16.87 -10.34
CA GLN A 190 15.23 18.22 -10.05
C GLN A 190 16.37 19.15 -9.67
N ALA A 191 17.26 18.72 -8.74
CA ALA A 191 18.44 19.50 -8.34
C ALA A 191 19.37 19.78 -9.54
N ARG A 192 19.63 18.78 -10.38
CA ARG A 192 20.40 18.94 -11.61
C ARG A 192 19.74 19.92 -12.58
N THR A 193 18.42 19.86 -12.70
CA THR A 193 17.68 20.77 -13.58
C THR A 193 17.79 22.21 -13.09
N MET A 194 17.62 22.46 -11.79
CA MET A 194 17.77 23.79 -11.20
C MET A 194 19.18 24.37 -11.37
N LEU A 195 20.22 23.53 -11.31
CA LEU A 195 21.61 23.96 -11.54
C LEU A 195 21.93 24.32 -13.01
N HIS A 196 21.15 23.82 -13.96
CA HIS A 196 21.43 23.98 -15.39
C HIS A 196 20.43 24.85 -16.16
N ARG A 197 19.30 25.19 -15.54
CA ARG A 197 18.23 26.00 -16.15
C ARG A 197 17.88 27.19 -15.26
N GLU A 198 17.62 28.29 -15.89
CA GLU A 198 17.05 29.46 -15.22
C GLU A 198 15.51 29.34 -15.15
N PRO A 199 14.88 29.84 -14.07
CA PRO A 199 13.41 29.91 -14.01
C PRO A 199 12.82 30.78 -15.14
N PRO A 200 11.60 30.46 -15.65
CA PRO A 200 10.69 29.50 -15.12
C PRO A 200 11.05 28.04 -15.46
N ILE A 201 10.91 27.12 -14.50
CA ILE A 201 11.17 25.71 -14.67
C ILE A 201 9.88 24.94 -14.37
N TYR A 202 9.44 24.10 -15.30
CA TYR A 202 8.33 23.18 -15.14
C TYR A 202 8.75 21.83 -15.71
N VAL A 203 9.11 20.88 -14.86
CA VAL A 203 9.62 19.57 -15.29
C VAL A 203 8.99 18.41 -14.53
N VAL A 204 8.84 17.28 -15.22
CA VAL A 204 8.60 15.98 -14.60
C VAL A 204 9.82 15.09 -14.80
N CYS A 205 10.15 14.34 -13.78
CA CYS A 205 11.32 13.49 -13.69
C CYS A 205 10.88 12.03 -13.46
N PRO A 206 10.47 11.30 -14.50
CA PRO A 206 10.15 9.89 -14.40
C PRO A 206 11.45 9.09 -14.28
N GLY A 207 11.40 8.00 -13.51
CA GLY A 207 12.55 7.13 -13.46
C GLY A 207 12.48 6.03 -12.42
N ARG A 208 13.44 5.13 -12.49
CA ARG A 208 13.65 4.04 -11.56
C ARG A 208 14.35 4.55 -10.31
N THR A 209 13.95 4.00 -9.16
CA THR A 209 14.50 4.33 -7.84
C THR A 209 14.75 3.05 -7.06
N TYR A 210 15.60 3.14 -6.03
CA TYR A 210 16.16 2.00 -5.34
C TYR A 210 16.13 2.23 -3.83
N ARG A 211 15.58 1.27 -3.09
CA ARG A 211 15.60 1.25 -1.62
C ARG A 211 15.87 -0.14 -1.12
N THR A 212 16.42 -0.28 0.06
CA THR A 212 16.74 -1.58 0.64
C THR A 212 15.53 -2.28 1.27
N ASP A 213 14.32 -1.92 0.81
CA ASP A 213 13.07 -2.52 1.25
C ASP A 213 13.03 -4.02 0.95
N GLU A 214 12.43 -4.79 1.85
CA GLU A 214 12.13 -6.20 1.58
C GLU A 214 11.04 -6.32 0.51
N LEU A 215 11.17 -7.34 -0.33
CA LEU A 215 10.19 -7.63 -1.37
C LEU A 215 8.94 -8.28 -0.76
N ASP A 216 7.84 -7.54 -0.74
CA ASP A 216 6.53 -8.01 -0.29
C ASP A 216 5.39 -7.59 -1.25
N ALA A 217 4.13 -7.73 -0.83
CA ALA A 217 2.97 -7.35 -1.64
C ALA A 217 2.85 -5.84 -1.90
N THR A 218 3.57 -5.00 -1.13
CA THR A 218 3.45 -3.54 -1.12
C THR A 218 4.78 -2.81 -1.32
N HIS A 219 5.90 -3.51 -1.22
CA HIS A 219 7.25 -2.97 -1.35
C HIS A 219 8.10 -3.80 -2.30
N THR A 220 9.01 -3.12 -2.98
CA THR A 220 10.04 -3.72 -3.83
C THR A 220 11.31 -2.87 -3.77
N PRO A 221 12.51 -3.49 -3.75
CA PRO A 221 13.76 -2.73 -3.71
C PRO A 221 14.00 -1.88 -4.97
N VAL A 222 13.32 -2.18 -6.05
CA VAL A 222 13.39 -1.42 -7.32
C VAL A 222 11.98 -1.06 -7.74
N PHE A 223 11.68 0.23 -7.85
CA PHE A 223 10.37 0.72 -8.26
C PHE A 223 10.51 1.98 -9.12
N HIS A 224 9.41 2.45 -9.69
CA HIS A 224 9.39 3.65 -10.51
C HIS A 224 8.69 4.79 -9.80
N GLN A 225 9.27 5.97 -9.93
CA GLN A 225 8.71 7.22 -9.44
C GLN A 225 8.56 8.23 -10.57
N VAL A 226 7.59 9.11 -10.45
CA VAL A 226 7.58 10.36 -11.16
C VAL A 226 7.57 11.48 -10.12
N GLU A 227 8.50 12.40 -10.27
CA GLU A 227 8.48 13.63 -9.50
C GLU A 227 8.29 14.83 -10.42
N GLY A 228 7.65 15.87 -9.93
CA GLY A 228 7.47 17.12 -10.63
C GLY A 228 8.04 18.28 -9.84
N LEU A 229 8.62 19.23 -10.56
CA LEU A 229 9.17 20.47 -10.04
C LEU A 229 8.66 21.66 -10.86
N ALA A 230 8.10 22.64 -10.17
CA ALA A 230 7.82 23.95 -10.76
C ALA A 230 8.54 25.04 -9.98
N ILE A 231 9.29 25.88 -10.66
CA ILE A 231 9.95 27.08 -10.11
C ILE A 231 9.56 28.28 -10.97
N ASP A 232 8.92 29.25 -10.35
CA ASP A 232 8.53 30.49 -11.03
C ASP A 232 8.27 31.60 -9.98
N ARG A 233 7.96 32.79 -10.44
CA ARG A 233 7.55 33.89 -9.57
C ARG A 233 6.18 33.62 -8.96
N HIS A 234 6.05 33.79 -7.64
CA HIS A 234 4.77 33.78 -6.92
C HIS A 234 3.99 32.44 -6.96
N LEU A 235 4.65 31.30 -7.16
CA LEU A 235 4.01 29.99 -6.98
C LEU A 235 3.56 29.78 -5.52
N THR A 236 2.46 29.08 -5.34
CA THR A 236 1.83 28.85 -4.03
C THR A 236 1.33 27.43 -3.89
N MET A 237 0.98 27.03 -2.66
CA MET A 237 0.28 25.76 -2.39
C MET A 237 -1.01 25.59 -3.20
N ALA A 238 -1.68 26.67 -3.59
CA ALA A 238 -2.88 26.60 -4.44
C ALA A 238 -2.53 26.13 -5.85
N HIS A 239 -1.41 26.58 -6.42
CA HIS A 239 -0.93 26.11 -7.71
C HIS A 239 -0.55 24.61 -7.65
N LEU A 240 0.20 24.20 -6.60
CA LEU A 240 0.49 22.80 -6.34
C LEU A 240 -0.79 21.96 -6.27
N LYS A 241 -1.76 22.37 -5.45
CA LYS A 241 -3.03 21.65 -5.27
C LYS A 241 -3.80 21.53 -6.60
N GLY A 242 -3.86 22.60 -7.40
CA GLY A 242 -4.51 22.61 -8.71
C GLY A 242 -3.85 21.64 -9.69
N THR A 243 -2.51 21.63 -9.73
CA THR A 243 -1.70 20.70 -10.53
C THR A 243 -1.98 19.25 -10.14
N LEU A 244 -1.97 18.95 -8.84
CA LEU A 244 -2.21 17.60 -8.33
C LEU A 244 -3.66 17.15 -8.51
N ASP A 245 -4.65 18.05 -8.42
CA ASP A 245 -6.04 17.74 -8.73
C ASP A 245 -6.23 17.40 -10.21
N HIS A 246 -5.56 18.12 -11.11
CA HIS A 246 -5.57 17.81 -12.53
C HIS A 246 -4.95 16.43 -12.80
N TYR A 247 -3.79 16.17 -12.23
CA TYR A 247 -3.10 14.89 -12.36
C TYR A 247 -3.94 13.73 -11.80
N ALA A 248 -4.55 13.90 -10.63
CA ALA A 248 -5.42 12.87 -10.04
C ALA A 248 -6.62 12.55 -10.94
N ARG A 249 -7.24 13.56 -11.57
CA ARG A 249 -8.34 13.34 -12.53
C ARG A 249 -7.89 12.60 -13.77
N ALA A 250 -6.70 12.89 -14.29
CA ALA A 250 -6.13 12.18 -15.41
C ALA A 250 -5.86 10.70 -15.10
N MET A 251 -5.39 10.40 -13.87
CA MET A 251 -5.06 9.03 -13.46
C MET A 251 -6.27 8.20 -13.03
N PHE A 252 -7.21 8.80 -12.28
CA PHE A 252 -8.28 8.08 -11.58
C PHE A 252 -9.69 8.48 -12.03
N GLY A 253 -9.80 9.35 -13.02
CA GLY A 253 -11.06 9.80 -13.58
C GLY A 253 -11.57 11.15 -13.02
N PRO A 254 -12.55 11.78 -13.71
CA PRO A 254 -12.98 13.15 -13.46
C PRO A 254 -13.57 13.40 -12.06
N GLU A 255 -14.12 12.37 -11.44
CA GLU A 255 -14.74 12.43 -10.11
C GLU A 255 -13.72 12.25 -8.96
N SER A 256 -12.43 12.17 -9.28
CA SER A 256 -11.37 11.99 -8.27
C SER A 256 -11.34 13.17 -7.31
N ARG A 257 -11.23 12.84 -6.04
CA ARG A 257 -11.13 13.81 -4.94
C ARG A 257 -9.80 13.65 -4.25
N THR A 258 -9.12 14.76 -4.02
CA THR A 258 -7.84 14.77 -3.32
C THR A 258 -7.91 15.63 -2.07
N ARG A 259 -7.01 15.38 -1.13
CA ARG A 259 -6.75 16.24 0.01
C ARG A 259 -5.26 16.26 0.34
N LEU A 260 -4.79 17.35 0.91
CA LEU A 260 -3.45 17.47 1.47
C LEU A 260 -3.53 17.25 2.98
N ARG A 261 -2.61 16.44 3.51
CA ARG A 261 -2.37 16.27 4.94
C ARG A 261 -1.00 16.85 5.30
N PRO A 262 -0.87 17.71 6.31
CA PRO A 262 0.44 18.19 6.74
C PRO A 262 1.40 17.03 7.03
N HIS A 263 2.63 17.15 6.54
CA HIS A 263 3.71 16.20 6.74
C HIS A 263 5.04 16.94 6.82
N PHE A 264 6.15 16.23 6.97
CA PHE A 264 7.49 16.80 6.94
C PHE A 264 8.35 16.08 5.92
N PHE A 265 9.01 16.88 5.04
CA PHE A 265 10.10 16.43 4.19
C PHE A 265 11.23 17.46 4.27
N PRO A 266 12.52 17.04 4.26
CA PRO A 266 13.66 17.97 4.39
C PRO A 266 13.72 19.02 3.28
N PHE A 267 13.22 18.73 2.11
CA PHE A 267 13.33 19.51 0.89
C PHE A 267 12.09 20.36 0.58
N THR A 268 11.08 20.35 1.43
CA THR A 268 9.86 21.17 1.26
C THR A 268 9.39 21.81 2.56
N GLU A 269 8.87 23.05 2.47
CA GLU A 269 8.25 23.79 3.56
C GLU A 269 7.21 24.79 2.99
N PRO A 270 5.90 24.64 3.29
CA PRO A 270 5.28 23.53 3.99
C PRO A 270 5.24 22.25 3.16
N SER A 271 5.29 21.11 3.87
CA SER A 271 5.17 19.78 3.29
C SER A 271 3.79 19.17 3.51
N ALA A 272 3.38 18.31 2.60
CA ALA A 272 2.12 17.58 2.72
C ALA A 272 2.19 16.20 2.06
N GLU A 273 1.40 15.27 2.55
CA GLU A 273 1.02 14.06 1.81
C GLU A 273 -0.27 14.30 1.06
N LEU A 274 -0.33 13.77 -0.17
CA LEU A 274 -1.50 13.80 -1.02
C LEU A 274 -2.28 12.49 -0.87
N ASP A 275 -3.52 12.60 -0.40
CA ASP A 275 -4.47 11.48 -0.39
C ASP A 275 -5.46 11.60 -1.56
N VAL A 276 -5.84 10.45 -2.12
CA VAL A 276 -6.93 10.31 -3.10
C VAL A 276 -8.07 9.51 -2.49
N TRP A 277 -9.30 9.89 -2.77
CA TRP A 277 -10.49 9.17 -2.33
C TRP A 277 -10.76 7.97 -3.22
N PHE A 278 -10.80 6.78 -2.61
CA PHE A 278 -11.14 5.53 -3.29
C PHE A 278 -12.47 4.97 -2.80
N PRO A 279 -13.50 4.92 -3.66
CA PRO A 279 -14.80 4.38 -3.29
C PRO A 279 -14.78 2.84 -3.12
N GLN A 280 -13.84 2.15 -3.75
CA GLN A 280 -13.72 0.68 -3.75
C GLN A 280 -12.53 0.16 -2.92
N LYS A 281 -12.07 0.93 -1.96
CA LYS A 281 -10.98 0.49 -1.08
C LYS A 281 -11.37 -0.77 -0.31
N LYS A 282 -10.47 -1.74 -0.20
CA LYS A 282 -10.65 -2.93 0.65
C LYS A 282 -10.94 -2.48 2.09
N GLY A 283 -12.07 -2.91 2.64
CA GLY A 283 -12.55 -2.47 3.96
C GLY A 283 -13.49 -1.26 3.93
N GLY A 284 -13.94 -0.82 2.76
CA GLY A 284 -14.89 0.29 2.56
C GLY A 284 -14.24 1.53 1.93
N ALA A 285 -15.07 2.43 1.41
CA ALA A 285 -14.62 3.67 0.80
C ALA A 285 -13.74 4.50 1.75
N GLY A 286 -12.65 5.06 1.25
CA GLY A 286 -11.73 5.81 2.12
C GLY A 286 -10.62 6.52 1.38
N TRP A 287 -9.90 7.34 2.14
CA TRP A 287 -8.71 8.01 1.68
C TRP A 287 -7.52 7.05 1.62
N VAL A 288 -6.71 7.20 0.58
CA VAL A 288 -5.47 6.45 0.38
C VAL A 288 -4.37 7.46 0.06
N GLU A 289 -3.26 7.35 0.76
CA GLU A 289 -2.07 8.13 0.47
C GLU A 289 -1.51 7.74 -0.90
N TRP A 290 -1.30 8.75 -1.75
CA TRP A 290 -0.79 8.55 -3.10
C TRP A 290 0.65 9.01 -3.26
N GLY A 291 1.06 10.10 -2.59
CA GLY A 291 2.44 10.60 -2.65
C GLY A 291 2.70 11.80 -1.75
N GLY A 292 3.93 12.28 -1.79
CA GLY A 292 4.38 13.46 -1.07
C GLY A 292 4.45 14.71 -1.96
N CYS A 293 4.28 15.89 -1.36
CA CYS A 293 4.38 17.16 -2.06
C CYS A 293 4.66 18.32 -1.08
N GLY A 294 5.01 19.49 -1.62
CA GLY A 294 5.19 20.69 -0.82
C GLY A 294 5.74 21.85 -1.62
N MET A 295 5.86 22.98 -0.97
CA MET A 295 6.64 24.10 -1.52
C MET A 295 8.12 23.78 -1.36
N VAL A 296 8.92 24.08 -2.37
CA VAL A 296 10.38 23.86 -2.32
C VAL A 296 10.97 24.69 -1.18
N ASP A 297 11.75 24.04 -0.31
CA ASP A 297 12.43 24.72 0.79
C ASP A 297 13.40 25.78 0.22
N PRO A 298 13.42 27.02 0.76
CA PRO A 298 14.36 28.06 0.32
C PRO A 298 15.82 27.62 0.34
N ALA A 299 16.22 26.74 1.27
CA ALA A 299 17.58 26.20 1.32
C ALA A 299 17.92 25.37 0.08
N VAL A 300 16.95 24.61 -0.46
CA VAL A 300 17.13 23.85 -1.69
C VAL A 300 17.32 24.77 -2.89
N LEU A 301 16.55 25.86 -2.98
CA LEU A 301 16.72 26.87 -4.02
C LEU A 301 18.12 27.49 -3.97
N VAL A 302 18.57 27.89 -2.77
CA VAL A 302 19.93 28.43 -2.55
C VAL A 302 21.00 27.41 -2.93
N ASN A 303 20.88 26.16 -2.49
CA ASN A 303 21.81 25.06 -2.82
C ASN A 303 21.93 24.85 -4.36
N CYS A 304 20.85 25.15 -5.08
CA CYS A 304 20.80 25.03 -6.54
C CYS A 304 21.03 26.37 -7.28
N GLY A 305 21.42 27.44 -6.59
CA GLY A 305 21.78 28.72 -7.19
C GLY A 305 20.61 29.61 -7.58
N ILE A 306 19.40 29.34 -7.06
CA ILE A 306 18.20 30.15 -7.35
C ILE A 306 17.91 31.08 -6.15
N ASP A 307 17.61 32.36 -6.44
CA ASP A 307 17.27 33.31 -5.39
C ASP A 307 15.84 33.11 -4.84
N PRO A 308 15.68 32.70 -3.56
CA PRO A 308 14.37 32.49 -2.97
C PRO A 308 13.60 33.80 -2.68
N ALA A 309 14.25 34.97 -2.78
CA ALA A 309 13.57 36.25 -2.70
C ALA A 309 12.81 36.60 -3.99
N GLU A 310 13.22 36.04 -5.11
CA GLU A 310 12.63 36.28 -6.42
C GLU A 310 11.71 35.16 -6.88
N PHE A 311 12.08 33.90 -6.57
CA PHE A 311 11.40 32.71 -7.04
C PHE A 311 10.87 31.87 -5.89
N THR A 312 9.73 31.24 -6.13
CA THR A 312 9.18 30.18 -5.28
C THR A 312 8.98 28.93 -6.11
N GLY A 313 8.84 27.80 -5.46
CA GLY A 313 8.59 26.55 -6.18
C GLY A 313 7.73 25.58 -5.41
N PHE A 314 7.23 24.58 -6.12
CA PHE A 314 6.63 23.42 -5.52
C PHE A 314 7.13 22.14 -6.17
N ALA A 315 7.13 21.07 -5.39
CA ALA A 315 7.50 19.75 -5.86
C ALA A 315 6.52 18.68 -5.35
N PHE A 316 6.47 17.56 -6.06
CA PHE A 316 5.69 16.40 -5.68
C PHE A 316 6.34 15.12 -6.20
N GLY A 317 6.02 13.97 -5.56
CA GLY A 317 6.49 12.66 -5.97
C GLY A 317 5.45 11.57 -5.76
N MET A 318 5.24 10.71 -6.79
CA MET A 318 4.31 9.60 -6.78
C MET A 318 4.97 8.32 -7.28
N GLY A 319 4.67 7.20 -6.57
CA GLY A 319 5.07 5.86 -7.03
C GLY A 319 4.19 5.38 -8.19
N ILE A 320 4.80 4.92 -9.27
CA ILE A 320 4.09 4.45 -10.48
C ILE A 320 3.39 3.13 -10.20
N GLU A 321 4.08 2.18 -9.56
CA GLU A 321 3.50 0.87 -9.17
C GLU A 321 2.31 1.06 -8.22
N ARG A 322 2.43 1.98 -7.27
CA ARG A 322 1.34 2.31 -6.33
C ARG A 322 0.13 2.91 -7.07
N THR A 323 0.38 3.78 -8.04
CA THR A 323 -0.66 4.33 -8.92
C THR A 323 -1.36 3.22 -9.70
N LEU A 324 -0.60 2.29 -10.27
CA LEU A 324 -1.11 1.13 -10.99
C LEU A 324 -1.94 0.21 -10.08
N GLN A 325 -1.44 -0.09 -8.87
CA GLN A 325 -2.18 -0.88 -7.88
C GLN A 325 -3.56 -0.29 -7.59
N PHE A 326 -3.61 1.01 -7.33
CA PHE A 326 -4.86 1.68 -7.00
C PHE A 326 -5.82 1.72 -8.18
N ARG A 327 -5.32 2.10 -9.36
CA ARG A 327 -6.14 2.25 -10.57
C ARG A 327 -6.72 0.92 -11.04
N ASN A 328 -5.95 -0.14 -11.00
CA ASN A 328 -6.28 -1.44 -11.60
C ASN A 328 -6.58 -2.54 -10.57
N GLY A 329 -6.54 -2.22 -9.26
CA GLY A 329 -6.87 -3.17 -8.19
C GLY A 329 -5.88 -4.32 -8.06
N ILE A 330 -4.60 -4.11 -8.40
CA ILE A 330 -3.57 -5.14 -8.33
C ILE A 330 -3.24 -5.39 -6.86
N PRO A 331 -3.43 -6.61 -6.36
CA PRO A 331 -3.29 -6.91 -4.94
C PRO A 331 -1.84 -7.05 -4.47
N ASP A 332 -0.93 -7.40 -5.37
CA ASP A 332 0.45 -7.76 -5.06
C ASP A 332 1.41 -7.09 -6.04
N MET A 333 2.36 -6.32 -5.50
CA MET A 333 3.35 -5.61 -6.31
C MET A 333 4.34 -6.56 -7.01
N ARG A 334 4.54 -7.75 -6.48
CA ARG A 334 5.43 -8.76 -7.08
C ARG A 334 4.99 -9.17 -8.48
N ASP A 335 3.68 -9.21 -8.74
CA ASP A 335 3.14 -9.50 -10.07
C ASP A 335 3.66 -8.53 -11.15
N MET A 336 4.00 -7.31 -10.76
CA MET A 336 4.51 -6.27 -11.68
C MET A 336 5.99 -6.47 -12.04
N ILE A 337 6.75 -7.23 -11.27
CA ILE A 337 8.21 -7.36 -11.43
C ILE A 337 8.69 -8.78 -11.78
N GLU A 338 7.84 -9.80 -11.59
CA GLU A 338 8.20 -11.19 -11.86
C GLU A 338 8.32 -11.52 -13.36
N GLY A 339 7.88 -10.61 -14.23
CA GLY A 339 8.02 -10.75 -15.69
C GLY A 339 7.07 -11.76 -16.34
N ASP A 340 6.02 -12.16 -15.65
CA ASP A 340 4.99 -13.04 -16.22
C ASP A 340 4.18 -12.29 -17.28
N VAL A 341 4.27 -12.73 -18.52
CA VAL A 341 3.55 -12.12 -19.66
C VAL A 341 2.03 -12.19 -19.50
N ARG A 342 1.51 -13.16 -18.72
CA ARG A 342 0.08 -13.28 -18.43
C ARG A 342 -0.43 -12.12 -17.58
N PHE A 343 0.44 -11.52 -16.79
CA PHE A 343 0.13 -10.29 -16.06
C PHE A 343 -0.07 -9.10 -17.01
N SER A 344 0.83 -8.95 -17.99
CA SER A 344 0.80 -7.79 -18.90
C SER A 344 -0.25 -7.93 -20.02
N ALA A 345 -0.51 -9.14 -20.49
CA ALA A 345 -1.38 -9.40 -21.64
C ALA A 345 -2.82 -8.84 -21.56
N PRO A 346 -3.49 -8.80 -20.39
CA PRO A 346 -4.83 -8.21 -20.26
C PRO A 346 -4.87 -6.68 -20.33
N PHE A 347 -3.72 -6.00 -20.17
CA PHE A 347 -3.69 -4.55 -20.20
C PHE A 347 -3.75 -4.03 -21.66
N PRO A 348 -4.40 -2.88 -21.89
CA PRO A 348 -4.44 -2.30 -23.22
C PRO A 348 -3.05 -1.92 -23.69
N THR A 349 -2.82 -1.98 -25.00
CA THR A 349 -1.55 -1.57 -25.63
C THR A 349 -1.46 -0.07 -25.85
N GLU A 350 -2.59 0.63 -25.73
CA GLU A 350 -2.71 2.08 -25.89
C GLU A 350 -3.14 2.73 -24.57
N VAL A 351 -2.67 3.93 -24.36
CA VAL A 351 -2.95 4.74 -23.16
C VAL A 351 -4.30 5.45 -23.28
#